data_b7ca498f03e0a0da7940680ad4b48103
#
_entry.id   b7ca498f03e0a0da7940680ad4b48103
#
_cell.length_a   1.000
_cell.length_b   1.000
_cell.length_c   1.000
_cell.angle_alpha   90.00
_cell.angle_beta   90.00
_cell.angle_gamma   90.00
#
_symmetry.space_group_name_H-M   'P 1'
#
loop_
_entity.id
_entity.type
_entity.pdbx_description
1 polymer ?
#
loop_
_entity_poly.entity_id
_entity_poly.type
_entity_poly.pdbx_seq_one_letter_code
_entity_poly.pdbx_strand_id
1 'polypeptide(L)'
;MADNALNRNAERREYRRVSDAIALNIEVIDGEAANDSDIRRVELPDHPTHVISLSPNGFKCFHHEPFSVCDHVTLTLKLFPAGNTLAVGGRVVNTGEDSQKGERDRFFAGIAFRNLSDEQREVILDHIDAVARKSFGGAVKLIYKT
;
A
#
# COMPACT_ATOMS: atom_id res chain seq x y z
N MET A 1 15.90 -26.84 5.58
CA MET A 1 15.11 -26.44 4.39
C MET A 1 14.03 -25.45 4.75
N ALA A 2 13.19 -25.74 5.74
CA ALA A 2 12.17 -24.80 6.21
C ALA A 2 12.78 -23.50 6.74
N ASP A 3 13.94 -23.57 7.38
CA ASP A 3 14.63 -22.42 7.93
C ASP A 3 15.10 -21.45 6.85
N ASN A 4 15.53 -21.96 5.71
CA ASN A 4 15.95 -21.12 4.60
C ASN A 4 14.78 -20.36 3.99
N ALA A 5 13.61 -20.99 3.91
CA ALA A 5 12.41 -20.33 3.41
C ALA A 5 11.94 -19.24 4.38
N LEU A 6 12.00 -19.52 5.68
CA LEU A 6 11.65 -18.53 6.71
C LEU A 6 12.62 -17.35 6.70
N ASN A 7 13.91 -17.62 6.55
CA ASN A 7 14.91 -16.55 6.48
C ASN A 7 14.73 -15.69 5.25
N ARG A 8 14.42 -16.29 4.11
CA ARG A 8 14.13 -15.53 2.89
C ARG A 8 12.91 -14.64 3.06
N ASN A 9 11.87 -15.14 3.71
CA ASN A 9 10.69 -14.36 3.97
C ASN A 9 10.96 -13.22 4.94
N ALA A 10 11.77 -13.45 5.96
CA ALA A 10 12.16 -12.41 6.90
C ALA A 10 13.01 -11.34 6.21
N GLU A 11 13.97 -11.74 5.37
CA GLU A 11 14.77 -10.82 4.57
C GLU A 11 13.90 -10.01 3.62
N ARG A 12 12.96 -10.66 2.97
CA ARG A 12 11.99 -9.97 2.10
C ARG A 12 11.16 -8.97 2.87
N ARG A 13 10.76 -9.27 4.11
CA ARG A 13 10.01 -8.33 4.95
C ARG A 13 10.81 -7.08 5.26
N GLU A 14 12.11 -7.22 5.56
CA GLU A 14 12.98 -6.09 5.84
C GLU A 14 13.11 -5.18 4.64
N TYR A 15 13.15 -5.75 3.43
CA TYR A 15 13.30 -5.00 2.20
C TYR A 15 11.97 -4.58 1.58
N ARG A 16 10.82 -4.99 2.15
CA ARG A 16 9.54 -4.89 1.47
C ARG A 16 8.63 -3.79 1.93
N ARG A 17 9.10 -2.96 2.82
CA ARG A 17 8.33 -1.75 3.13
C ARG A 17 9.00 -0.59 2.40
N VAL A 18 8.28 -0.04 1.42
CA VAL A 18 8.80 1.04 0.60
C VAL A 18 7.88 2.25 0.69
N SER A 19 8.48 3.44 0.62
CA SER A 19 7.72 4.68 0.45
C SER A 19 7.48 4.89 -1.03
N ASP A 20 6.24 5.10 -1.41
CA ASP A 20 5.86 5.18 -2.82
C ASP A 20 4.69 6.14 -3.02
N ALA A 21 4.68 6.78 -4.16
CA ALA A 21 3.59 7.66 -4.56
C ALA A 21 2.69 6.91 -5.53
N ILE A 22 1.42 6.79 -5.17
CA ILE A 22 0.43 6.06 -5.95
C ILE A 22 -0.86 6.88 -6.08
N ALA A 23 -1.70 6.52 -7.03
CA ALA A 23 -3.08 6.98 -7.03
C ALA A 23 -3.90 5.99 -6.20
N LEU A 24 -4.71 6.49 -5.29
CA LEU A 24 -5.41 5.67 -4.30
C LEU A 24 -6.81 6.19 -4.07
N ASN A 25 -7.77 5.28 -4.03
CA ASN A 25 -9.11 5.57 -3.54
C ASN A 25 -9.46 4.54 -2.45
N ILE A 26 -10.02 5.03 -1.37
CA ILE A 26 -10.46 4.21 -0.23
C ILE A 26 -11.93 4.51 0.01
N GLU A 27 -12.78 3.49 -0.04
CA GLU A 27 -14.19 3.62 0.30
C GLU A 27 -14.53 2.68 1.45
N VAL A 28 -15.12 3.20 2.50
CA VAL A 28 -15.60 2.39 3.62
C VAL A 28 -16.86 1.66 3.18
N ILE A 29 -16.90 0.36 3.47
CA ILE A 29 -18.06 -0.47 3.16
C ILE A 29 -18.89 -0.63 4.42
N ASP A 30 -20.15 -0.23 4.34
CA ASP A 30 -21.09 -0.45 5.43
C ASP A 30 -21.59 -1.89 5.40
N GLY A 31 -21.62 -2.53 6.58
CA GLY A 31 -22.16 -3.88 6.70
C GLY A 31 -21.16 -4.86 7.32
N GLU A 32 -21.69 -6.01 7.72
CA GLU A 32 -20.95 -6.97 8.53
C GLU A 32 -19.90 -7.76 7.78
N ALA A 33 -20.03 -7.90 6.49
CA ALA A 33 -19.07 -8.68 5.72
C ALA A 33 -18.89 -8.09 4.34
N ALA A 34 -17.73 -7.53 4.10
CA ALA A 34 -17.32 -7.18 2.77
C ALA A 34 -17.03 -8.47 2.01
N ASN A 35 -17.87 -8.81 1.06
CA ASN A 35 -17.62 -9.90 0.13
C ASN A 35 -16.80 -9.37 -1.04
N ASP A 36 -16.19 -10.27 -1.79
CA ASP A 36 -15.44 -9.90 -2.99
C ASP A 36 -16.32 -9.14 -4.00
N SER A 37 -17.63 -9.40 -3.98
CA SER A 37 -18.58 -8.69 -4.81
C SER A 37 -18.78 -7.22 -4.43
N ASP A 38 -18.39 -6.83 -3.23
CA ASP A 38 -18.48 -5.45 -2.77
C ASP A 38 -17.28 -4.61 -3.20
N ILE A 39 -16.27 -5.25 -3.76
CA ILE A 39 -15.07 -4.55 -4.21
C ILE A 39 -15.41 -3.79 -5.49
N ARG A 40 -15.22 -2.46 -5.44
CA ARG A 40 -15.51 -1.57 -6.56
C ARG A 40 -14.22 -0.98 -7.08
N ARG A 41 -14.01 -1.15 -8.37
CA ARG A 41 -12.90 -0.50 -9.05
C ARG A 41 -13.36 0.89 -9.49
N VAL A 42 -12.67 1.90 -9.02
CA VAL A 42 -12.94 3.28 -9.41
C VAL A 42 -11.87 3.74 -10.38
N GLU A 43 -12.22 4.69 -11.23
CA GLU A 43 -11.24 5.29 -12.12
C GLU A 43 -10.35 6.26 -11.36
N LEU A 44 -9.05 6.12 -11.55
CA LEU A 44 -8.06 6.96 -10.87
C LEU A 44 -7.33 7.85 -11.87
N PRO A 45 -6.82 9.00 -11.42
CA PRO A 45 -6.01 9.86 -12.29
C PRO A 45 -4.70 9.17 -12.69
N ASP A 46 -4.05 9.71 -13.72
CA ASP A 46 -2.78 9.19 -14.21
C ASP A 46 -1.57 9.78 -13.49
N HIS A 47 -1.80 10.32 -12.31
CA HIS A 47 -0.76 10.85 -11.44
C HIS A 47 -1.00 10.43 -10.00
N PRO A 48 0.04 10.38 -9.16
CA PRO A 48 -0.11 10.00 -7.77
C PRO A 48 -0.99 10.99 -6.99
N THR A 49 -1.77 10.46 -6.07
CA THR A 49 -2.61 11.24 -5.15
C THR A 49 -2.16 11.13 -3.70
N HIS A 50 -1.44 10.05 -3.37
CA HIS A 50 -1.00 9.76 -2.00
C HIS A 50 0.43 9.23 -2.00
N VAL A 51 1.17 9.57 -0.96
CA VAL A 51 2.42 8.90 -0.64
C VAL A 51 2.12 7.91 0.48
N ILE A 52 2.44 6.66 0.25
CA ILE A 52 2.13 5.57 1.18
C ILE A 52 3.39 4.82 1.57
N SER A 53 3.30 4.08 2.68
CA SER A 53 4.29 3.08 3.04
C SER A 53 3.70 1.73 2.69
N LEU A 54 4.20 1.12 1.62
CA LEU A 54 3.65 -0.10 1.02
C LEU A 54 4.44 -1.33 1.41
N SER A 55 3.72 -2.39 1.78
CA SER A 55 4.28 -3.71 2.05
C SER A 55 3.44 -4.78 1.33
N PRO A 56 3.90 -6.03 1.26
CA PRO A 56 3.12 -7.08 0.61
C PRO A 56 1.75 -7.34 1.24
N ASN A 57 1.59 -7.00 2.52
CA ASN A 57 0.37 -7.29 3.27
C ASN A 57 -0.58 -6.10 3.39
N GLY A 58 -0.14 -4.91 3.02
CA GLY A 58 -0.96 -3.73 3.15
C GLY A 58 -0.14 -2.44 3.05
N PHE A 59 -0.72 -1.36 3.52
CA PHE A 59 -0.04 -0.07 3.47
C PHE A 59 -0.47 0.82 4.61
N LYS A 60 0.33 1.86 4.84
CA LYS A 60 -0.01 2.96 5.75
C LYS A 60 -0.09 4.23 4.92
N CYS A 61 -1.16 4.99 5.12
CA CYS A 61 -1.33 6.26 4.43
C CYS A 61 -1.80 7.34 5.40
N PHE A 62 -1.63 8.59 4.99
CA PHE A 62 -2.22 9.73 5.65
C PHE A 62 -3.41 10.21 4.84
N HIS A 63 -4.43 10.70 5.52
CA HIS A 63 -5.68 11.09 4.88
C HIS A 63 -6.32 12.25 5.64
N HIS A 64 -7.20 12.97 4.97
CA HIS A 64 -7.89 14.11 5.59
C HIS A 64 -9.07 13.71 6.47
N GLU A 65 -9.60 12.50 6.28
CA GLU A 65 -10.69 11.97 7.09
C GLU A 65 -10.20 10.83 7.98
N PRO A 66 -10.76 10.70 9.19
CA PRO A 66 -10.41 9.58 10.05
C PRO A 66 -11.09 8.28 9.61
N PHE A 67 -10.41 7.17 9.84
CA PHE A 67 -10.98 5.84 9.71
C PHE A 67 -11.08 5.21 11.08
N SER A 68 -11.94 4.22 11.22
CA SER A 68 -12.07 3.45 12.45
C SER A 68 -11.44 2.09 12.30
N VAL A 69 -10.76 1.63 13.36
CA VAL A 69 -10.19 0.28 13.38
C VAL A 69 -11.30 -0.73 13.14
N CYS A 70 -11.00 -1.73 12.35
CA CYS A 70 -11.92 -2.77 11.90
C CYS A 70 -12.87 -2.37 10.77
N ASP A 71 -12.84 -1.13 10.30
CA ASP A 71 -13.60 -0.78 9.09
C ASP A 71 -13.14 -1.66 7.93
N HIS A 72 -14.13 -2.14 7.17
CA HIS A 72 -13.87 -2.79 5.89
C HIS A 72 -13.90 -1.75 4.80
N VAL A 73 -12.94 -1.85 3.90
CA VAL A 73 -12.80 -0.86 2.82
C VAL A 73 -12.63 -1.57 1.48
N THR A 74 -13.05 -0.89 0.43
CA THR A 74 -12.68 -1.25 -0.92
C THR A 74 -11.59 -0.27 -1.37
N LEU A 75 -10.57 -0.80 -2.00
CA LEU A 75 -9.38 -0.06 -2.38
C LEU A 75 -9.19 -0.15 -3.89
N THR A 76 -8.89 0.99 -4.50
CA THR A 76 -8.36 1.01 -5.86
C THR A 76 -6.98 1.66 -5.79
N LEU A 77 -5.97 0.95 -6.30
CA LEU A 77 -4.60 1.43 -6.31
C LEU A 77 -4.10 1.44 -7.76
N LYS A 78 -3.48 2.54 -8.15
CA LYS A 78 -2.82 2.64 -9.44
C LYS A 78 -1.33 2.86 -9.19
N LEU A 79 -0.52 1.92 -9.67
CA LEU A 79 0.92 1.87 -9.42
C LEU A 79 1.67 2.45 -10.61
N PHE A 80 2.63 3.32 -10.33
CA PHE A 80 3.38 4.01 -11.39
C PHE A 80 4.84 3.54 -11.42
N PRO A 81 5.51 3.61 -12.56
CA PRO A 81 5.08 4.20 -13.84
C PRO A 81 4.23 3.30 -14.73
N ALA A 82 4.13 2.00 -14.43
CA ALA A 82 3.44 1.06 -15.31
C ALA A 82 1.94 1.32 -15.44
N GLY A 83 1.32 1.91 -14.41
CA GLY A 83 -0.10 2.21 -14.44
C GLY A 83 -1.01 1.03 -14.13
N ASN A 84 -0.47 -0.03 -13.53
CA ASN A 84 -1.26 -1.17 -13.11
C ASN A 84 -2.30 -0.74 -12.06
N THR A 85 -3.55 -1.08 -12.31
CA THR A 85 -4.65 -0.75 -11.40
C THR A 85 -5.17 -2.02 -10.75
N LEU A 86 -5.26 -1.98 -9.41
CA LEU A 86 -5.74 -3.09 -8.60
C LEU A 86 -6.96 -2.65 -7.82
N ALA A 87 -8.00 -3.48 -7.83
CA ALA A 87 -9.16 -3.31 -6.97
C ALA A 87 -9.17 -4.45 -5.95
N VAL A 88 -9.05 -4.11 -4.69
CA VAL A 88 -8.88 -5.11 -3.63
C VAL A 88 -9.68 -4.71 -2.39
N GLY A 89 -10.01 -5.68 -1.58
CA GLY A 89 -10.58 -5.43 -0.26
C GLY A 89 -9.50 -5.11 0.76
N GLY A 90 -9.86 -4.39 1.80
CA GLY A 90 -8.96 -4.07 2.88
C GLY A 90 -9.68 -3.99 4.21
N ARG A 91 -8.88 -3.96 5.27
CA ARG A 91 -9.37 -3.76 6.62
C ARG A 91 -8.46 -2.79 7.34
N VAL A 92 -9.04 -1.81 8.00
CA VAL A 92 -8.29 -0.85 8.81
C VAL A 92 -7.81 -1.55 10.07
N VAL A 93 -6.50 -1.62 10.26
CA VAL A 93 -5.89 -2.34 11.40
C VAL A 93 -5.34 -1.41 12.46
N ASN A 94 -4.96 -0.19 12.10
CA ASN A 94 -4.65 0.84 13.10
C ASN A 94 -4.93 2.22 12.53
N THR A 95 -5.10 3.17 13.44
CA THR A 95 -5.39 4.56 13.09
C THR A 95 -4.75 5.47 14.10
N GLY A 96 -4.57 6.72 13.73
CA GLY A 96 -4.10 7.74 14.63
C GLY A 96 -4.22 9.11 14.00
N GLU A 97 -3.77 10.10 14.75
CA GLU A 97 -3.80 11.48 14.34
C GLU A 97 -2.40 12.07 14.51
N ASP A 98 -1.96 12.83 13.53
CA ASP A 98 -0.69 13.55 13.59
C ASP A 98 -0.98 15.03 13.33
N SER A 99 -1.08 15.80 14.40
CA SER A 99 -1.41 17.21 14.34
C SER A 99 -0.32 18.05 13.65
N GLN A 100 0.88 17.52 13.51
CA GLN A 100 1.99 18.23 12.86
C GLN A 100 1.91 18.14 11.33
N LYS A 101 1.11 17.22 10.80
CA LYS A 101 1.00 17.03 9.36
C LYS A 101 0.06 18.02 8.66
N GLY A 102 -0.69 18.82 9.40
CA GLY A 102 -1.67 19.76 8.84
C GLY A 102 -3.02 19.08 8.58
N GLU A 103 -3.99 19.86 8.10
CA GLU A 103 -5.36 19.38 7.94
C GLU A 103 -5.52 18.32 6.87
N ARG A 104 -4.74 18.39 5.80
CA ARG A 104 -4.85 17.50 4.66
C ARG A 104 -4.45 16.06 4.98
N ASP A 105 -3.41 15.91 5.81
CA ASP A 105 -2.82 14.62 6.12
C ASP A 105 -2.85 14.36 7.63
N ARG A 106 -3.90 14.82 8.27
CA ARG A 106 -4.01 14.82 9.72
C ARG A 106 -4.14 13.43 10.31
N PHE A 107 -4.82 12.54 9.61
CA PHE A 107 -5.10 11.20 10.12
C PHE A 107 -4.27 10.17 9.36
N PHE A 108 -3.83 9.14 10.07
CA PHE A 108 -3.22 8.01 9.39
C PHE A 108 -4.06 6.75 9.57
N ALA A 109 -3.91 5.84 8.62
CA ALA A 109 -4.53 4.53 8.68
C ALA A 109 -3.54 3.50 8.18
N GLY A 110 -3.41 2.41 8.92
CA GLY A 110 -2.78 1.20 8.44
C GLY A 110 -3.87 0.27 7.93
N ILE A 111 -3.72 -0.21 6.72
CA ILE A 111 -4.73 -1.01 6.04
C ILE A 111 -4.10 -2.32 5.58
N ALA A 112 -4.70 -3.44 6.01
CA ALA A 112 -4.29 -4.76 5.55
C ALA A 112 -5.11 -5.15 4.33
N PHE A 113 -4.46 -5.71 3.32
CA PHE A 113 -5.17 -6.26 2.15
C PHE A 113 -5.94 -7.51 2.55
N ARG A 114 -7.08 -7.70 1.93
CA ARG A 114 -7.94 -8.87 2.13
C ARG A 114 -8.08 -9.63 0.82
N ASN A 115 -7.92 -10.94 0.90
CA ASN A 115 -8.23 -11.85 -0.20
C ASN A 115 -7.56 -11.48 -1.52
N LEU A 116 -6.27 -11.13 -1.45
CA LEU A 116 -5.50 -10.89 -2.67
C LEU A 116 -5.44 -12.18 -3.49
N SER A 117 -5.71 -12.07 -4.78
CA SER A 117 -5.42 -13.16 -5.71
C SER A 117 -3.90 -13.32 -5.85
N ASP A 118 -3.48 -14.47 -6.33
CA ASP A 118 -2.05 -14.70 -6.58
C ASP A 118 -1.50 -13.70 -7.59
N GLU A 119 -2.28 -13.38 -8.61
CA GLU A 119 -1.90 -12.38 -9.61
C GLU A 119 -1.72 -10.99 -9.00
N GLN A 120 -2.65 -10.57 -8.15
CA GLN A 120 -2.57 -9.28 -7.48
C GLN A 120 -1.36 -9.23 -6.55
N ARG A 121 -1.11 -10.30 -5.83
CA ARG A 121 0.06 -10.40 -4.95
C ARG A 121 1.35 -10.26 -5.74
N GLU A 122 1.45 -10.92 -6.88
CA GLU A 122 2.63 -10.82 -7.74
C GLU A 122 2.84 -9.41 -8.26
N VAL A 123 1.76 -8.73 -8.67
CA VAL A 123 1.86 -7.34 -9.13
C VAL A 123 2.40 -6.45 -8.02
N ILE A 124 1.90 -6.61 -6.80
CA ILE A 124 2.36 -5.81 -5.65
C ILE A 124 3.82 -6.11 -5.34
N LEU A 125 4.21 -7.38 -5.30
CA LEU A 125 5.58 -7.78 -5.01
C LEU A 125 6.56 -7.25 -6.07
N ASP A 126 6.21 -7.38 -7.34
CA ASP A 126 7.04 -6.88 -8.43
C ASP A 126 7.19 -5.36 -8.36
N HIS A 127 6.11 -4.67 -8.02
CA HIS A 127 6.15 -3.22 -7.87
C HIS A 127 7.05 -2.80 -6.70
N ILE A 128 6.92 -3.45 -5.56
CA ILE A 128 7.76 -3.17 -4.38
C ILE A 128 9.23 -3.40 -4.72
N ASP A 129 9.54 -4.49 -5.41
CA ASP A 129 10.90 -4.78 -5.84
C ASP A 129 11.43 -3.68 -6.76
N ALA A 130 10.63 -3.23 -7.70
CA ALA A 130 11.03 -2.16 -8.62
C ALA A 130 11.30 -0.85 -7.88
N VAL A 131 10.43 -0.49 -6.94
CA VAL A 131 10.62 0.74 -6.14
C VAL A 131 11.88 0.62 -5.28
N ALA A 132 12.07 -0.51 -4.62
CA ALA A 132 13.24 -0.75 -3.77
C ALA A 132 14.55 -0.65 -4.57
N ARG A 133 14.61 -1.27 -5.75
CA ARG A 133 15.78 -1.21 -6.61
C ARG A 133 16.06 0.21 -7.07
N LYS A 134 15.04 0.94 -7.44
CA LYS A 134 15.19 2.32 -7.91
C LYS A 134 15.73 3.21 -6.81
N SER A 135 15.21 3.09 -5.59
CA SER A 135 15.67 3.86 -4.44
C SER A 135 17.12 3.50 -4.09
N PHE A 136 17.44 2.22 -4.06
CA PHE A 136 18.77 1.73 -3.77
C PHE A 136 19.77 2.18 -4.86
N GLY A 137 19.39 2.03 -6.12
CA GLY A 137 20.18 2.48 -7.24
C GLY A 137 20.45 3.99 -7.21
N GLY A 138 19.44 4.77 -6.84
CA GLY A 138 19.59 6.21 -6.66
C GLY A 138 20.57 6.55 -5.54
N ALA A 139 20.49 5.85 -4.41
CA ALA A 139 21.41 6.04 -3.30
C ALA A 139 22.86 5.70 -3.71
N VAL A 140 23.04 4.61 -4.44
CA VAL A 140 24.36 4.22 -4.95
C VAL A 140 24.91 5.28 -5.88
N LYS A 141 24.10 5.81 -6.76
CA LYS A 141 24.53 6.90 -7.66
C LYS A 141 24.97 8.13 -6.88
N LEU A 142 24.29 8.49 -5.82
CA LEU A 142 24.68 9.61 -4.97
C LEU A 142 26.04 9.37 -4.31
N ILE A 143 26.26 8.15 -3.83
CA ILE A 143 27.54 7.79 -3.23
C ILE A 143 28.68 7.93 -4.25
N TYR A 144 28.47 7.48 -5.47
CA TYR A 144 29.50 7.55 -6.51
C TYR A 144 29.75 8.96 -7.03
N LYS A 145 28.80 9.85 -6.90
CA LYS A 145 28.97 11.24 -7.32
C LYS A 145 29.74 12.07 -6.30
N THR A 146 29.79 11.62 -5.09
CA THR A 146 30.53 12.30 -4.02
C THR A 146 31.93 11.71 -3.84
#